data_af7fd5bfa5956c94b91047deb669c67f
#
_entry.id   af7fd5bfa5956c94b91047deb669c67f
#
_cell.length_a   1.000
_cell.length_b   1.000
_cell.length_c   1.000
_cell.angle_alpha   90.00
_cell.angle_beta   90.00
_cell.angle_gamma   90.00
#
_symmetry.space_group_name_H-M   'P 1'
#
loop_
_entity.id
_entity.type
_entity.pdbx_description
1 polymer ?
#
loop_
_entity_poly.entity_id
_entity_poly.type
_entity_poly.pdbx_seq_one_letter_code
_entity_poly.pdbx_strand_id
1 'polypeptide(L)'
;MTGLRWSRRTTVTIAEELLDLGISVSPNTVARLLDQMGYSLRVNRKQISTNSSPGRNLQFAYLAELRDRFQRRHLPIVSVDTKKRELVGNFKNTGQRWECRPRHVFDHDFRTDSIGVAIPYGVYDVTENRGAFVVGVSHDTPAFAAHAIAHWWRQEGSRRYSGSRKLLILADTGGSNGCRCHAWKTELQSQLANSFALAVTVAHYPTGASKWNPIEHRLFSEISRNWAGEPLDSYQKILNFARTTKTQTGLQVTAYLDRRYYPCGLKPSPDQLASLRLQHHDTLPEWNYTINPQL
;
A
#
# COMPACT_ATOMS: atom_id res chain seq x y z
N MET A 1 -46.38 -4.78 -3.76
CA MET A 1 -45.51 -3.99 -2.88
C MET A 1 -44.29 -4.84 -2.56
N THR A 2 -43.11 -4.45 -3.05
CA THR A 2 -41.87 -5.10 -2.63
C THR A 2 -41.58 -4.67 -1.20
N GLY A 3 -41.63 -5.58 -0.24
CA GLY A 3 -41.38 -5.32 1.17
C GLY A 3 -39.98 -4.67 1.37
N LEU A 4 -39.86 -3.83 2.37
CA LEU A 4 -38.61 -3.21 2.77
C LEU A 4 -37.56 -4.29 3.04
N ARG A 5 -36.44 -4.28 2.29
CA ARG A 5 -35.42 -5.35 2.38
C ARG A 5 -34.19 -4.95 3.19
N TRP A 6 -34.19 -3.77 3.83
CA TRP A 6 -33.09 -3.28 4.64
C TRP A 6 -33.55 -2.17 5.60
N SER A 7 -32.85 -2.02 6.71
CA SER A 7 -33.07 -0.95 7.70
C SER A 7 -31.72 -0.43 8.19
N ARG A 8 -31.68 0.87 8.55
CA ARG A 8 -30.56 1.52 9.26
C ARG A 8 -30.84 1.70 10.76
N ARG A 9 -32.03 1.28 11.22
CA ARG A 9 -32.39 1.42 12.64
C ARG A 9 -31.55 0.50 13.50
N THR A 10 -31.25 0.94 14.70
CA THR A 10 -30.58 0.08 15.68
C THR A 10 -31.58 -0.93 16.24
N THR A 11 -31.08 -2.03 16.78
CA THR A 11 -31.95 -3.02 17.47
C THR A 11 -32.68 -2.44 18.68
N VAL A 12 -32.09 -1.39 19.30
CA VAL A 12 -32.75 -0.63 20.39
C VAL A 12 -33.94 0.14 19.82
N THR A 13 -33.76 0.93 18.77
CA THR A 13 -34.83 1.70 18.13
C THR A 13 -35.97 0.79 17.64
N ILE A 14 -35.63 -0.38 17.07
CA ILE A 14 -36.64 -1.34 16.63
C ILE A 14 -37.43 -1.90 17.83
N ALA A 15 -36.75 -2.19 18.94
CA ALA A 15 -37.41 -2.67 20.16
C ALA A 15 -38.36 -1.60 20.74
N GLU A 16 -37.99 -0.34 20.74
CA GLU A 16 -38.82 0.80 21.15
C GLU A 16 -40.07 0.93 20.26
N GLU A 17 -39.94 0.86 18.95
CA GLU A 17 -41.07 0.93 18.02
C GLU A 17 -42.00 -0.27 18.14
N LEU A 18 -41.47 -1.46 18.43
CA LEU A 18 -42.28 -2.64 18.72
C LEU A 18 -43.05 -2.47 20.02
N LEU A 19 -42.48 -1.83 21.02
CA LEU A 19 -43.17 -1.51 22.27
C LEU A 19 -44.34 -0.57 22.05
N ASP A 20 -44.22 0.43 21.18
CA ASP A 20 -45.29 1.35 20.77
C ASP A 20 -46.45 0.59 20.09
N LEU A 21 -46.15 -0.54 19.44
CA LEU A 21 -47.13 -1.45 18.87
C LEU A 21 -47.68 -2.50 19.87
N GLY A 22 -47.33 -2.39 21.16
CA GLY A 22 -47.72 -3.31 22.19
C GLY A 22 -46.90 -4.60 22.28
N ILE A 23 -45.75 -4.67 21.56
CA ILE A 23 -44.88 -5.85 21.53
C ILE A 23 -43.62 -5.58 22.35
N SER A 24 -43.55 -6.11 23.56
CA SER A 24 -42.39 -5.95 24.45
C SER A 24 -41.32 -6.99 24.13
N VAL A 25 -40.17 -6.54 23.57
CA VAL A 25 -39.02 -7.37 23.26
C VAL A 25 -37.70 -6.65 23.59
N SER A 26 -36.67 -7.40 23.95
CA SER A 26 -35.34 -6.82 24.18
C SER A 26 -34.61 -6.56 22.85
N PRO A 27 -33.65 -5.62 22.80
CA PRO A 27 -32.78 -5.41 21.63
C PRO A 27 -32.04 -6.69 21.20
N ASN A 28 -31.66 -7.55 22.14
CA ASN A 28 -31.04 -8.83 21.86
C ASN A 28 -31.99 -9.80 21.16
N THR A 29 -33.26 -9.80 21.55
CA THR A 29 -34.32 -10.60 20.89
C THR A 29 -34.52 -10.10 19.45
N VAL A 30 -34.54 -8.78 19.24
CA VAL A 30 -34.60 -8.18 17.89
C VAL A 30 -33.42 -8.63 17.05
N ALA A 31 -32.19 -8.57 17.59
CA ALA A 31 -30.99 -9.02 16.87
C ALA A 31 -31.09 -10.49 16.43
N ARG A 32 -31.54 -11.38 17.33
CA ARG A 32 -31.75 -12.80 17.04
C ARG A 32 -32.84 -13.04 16.00
N LEU A 33 -33.93 -12.30 16.04
CA LEU A 33 -34.98 -12.41 15.04
C LEU A 33 -34.55 -11.94 13.68
N LEU A 34 -33.78 -10.82 13.60
CA LEU A 34 -33.19 -10.33 12.36
C LEU A 34 -32.24 -11.37 11.74
N ASP A 35 -31.41 -12.01 12.56
CA ASP A 35 -30.52 -13.08 12.11
C ASP A 35 -31.29 -14.29 11.57
N GLN A 36 -32.33 -14.73 12.26
CA GLN A 36 -33.25 -15.81 11.80
C GLN A 36 -33.94 -15.47 10.48
N MET A 37 -34.22 -14.18 10.23
CA MET A 37 -34.78 -13.67 8.96
C MET A 37 -33.70 -13.47 7.87
N GLY A 38 -32.44 -13.79 8.15
CA GLY A 38 -31.32 -13.65 7.22
C GLY A 38 -30.72 -12.23 7.13
N TYR A 39 -31.09 -11.32 8.04
CA TYR A 39 -30.50 -9.97 8.10
C TYR A 39 -29.25 -9.99 8.97
N SER A 40 -28.20 -9.32 8.49
CA SER A 40 -26.98 -9.03 9.24
C SER A 40 -26.41 -7.68 8.86
N LEU A 41 -25.65 -7.06 9.75
CA LEU A 41 -24.92 -5.83 9.42
C LEU A 41 -23.93 -6.12 8.30
N ARG A 42 -24.11 -5.49 7.16
CA ARG A 42 -23.27 -5.70 5.98
C ARG A 42 -22.72 -4.37 5.49
N VAL A 43 -21.45 -4.38 5.16
CA VAL A 43 -20.80 -3.28 4.43
C VAL A 43 -20.73 -3.59 2.94
N ASN A 44 -20.73 -2.56 2.12
CA ASN A 44 -20.53 -2.73 0.69
C ASN A 44 -19.17 -3.38 0.41
N ARG A 45 -19.17 -4.48 -0.32
CA ARG A 45 -17.96 -5.19 -0.73
C ARG A 45 -17.56 -4.79 -2.14
N LYS A 46 -16.34 -4.30 -2.30
CA LYS A 46 -15.75 -4.04 -3.61
C LYS A 46 -15.38 -5.36 -4.30
N GLN A 47 -16.33 -6.03 -4.93
CA GLN A 47 -16.12 -7.32 -5.61
C GLN A 47 -16.30 -7.25 -7.11
N ILE A 48 -17.06 -6.27 -7.62
CA ILE A 48 -17.35 -6.15 -9.06
C ILE A 48 -16.22 -5.32 -9.68
N SER A 49 -15.42 -5.94 -10.54
CA SER A 49 -14.45 -5.22 -11.35
C SER A 49 -15.15 -4.73 -12.62
N THR A 50 -15.24 -3.43 -12.78
CA THR A 50 -15.74 -2.80 -14.00
C THR A 50 -14.69 -2.78 -15.12
N ASN A 51 -13.43 -3.04 -14.79
CA ASN A 51 -12.30 -3.07 -15.71
C ASN A 51 -11.87 -4.51 -16.00
N SER A 52 -12.40 -5.11 -17.04
CA SER A 52 -11.82 -6.30 -17.65
C SER A 52 -10.80 -5.87 -18.70
N SER A 53 -9.57 -5.52 -18.28
CA SER A 53 -8.52 -5.27 -19.28
C SER A 53 -8.19 -6.57 -20.02
N PRO A 54 -8.08 -6.54 -21.34
CA PRO A 54 -7.51 -7.67 -22.08
C PRO A 54 -6.15 -8.06 -21.48
N GLY A 55 -5.90 -9.35 -21.32
CA GLY A 55 -4.64 -9.82 -20.73
C GLY A 55 -4.57 -9.87 -19.21
N ARG A 56 -5.62 -9.44 -18.46
CA ARG A 56 -5.62 -9.47 -16.99
C ARG A 56 -5.25 -10.84 -16.40
N ASN A 57 -5.89 -11.90 -16.87
CA ASN A 57 -5.63 -13.25 -16.37
C ASN A 57 -4.24 -13.74 -16.79
N LEU A 58 -3.81 -13.40 -18.00
CA LEU A 58 -2.46 -13.70 -18.50
C LEU A 58 -1.40 -13.01 -17.63
N GLN A 59 -1.62 -11.76 -17.24
CA GLN A 59 -0.70 -11.04 -16.36
C GLN A 59 -0.62 -11.67 -14.97
N PHE A 60 -1.74 -12.09 -14.38
CA PHE A 60 -1.70 -12.78 -13.09
C PHE A 60 -0.97 -14.11 -13.15
N ALA A 61 -1.16 -14.89 -14.23
CA ALA A 61 -0.43 -16.13 -14.44
C ALA A 61 1.09 -15.85 -14.57
N TYR A 62 1.45 -14.81 -15.33
CA TYR A 62 2.84 -14.41 -15.52
C TYR A 62 3.49 -13.94 -14.21
N LEU A 63 2.78 -13.12 -13.42
CA LEU A 63 3.24 -12.69 -12.09
C LEU A 63 3.49 -13.87 -11.16
N ALA A 64 2.61 -14.88 -11.18
CA ALA A 64 2.75 -16.08 -10.37
C ALA A 64 4.00 -16.89 -10.78
N GLU A 65 4.19 -17.12 -12.09
CA GLU A 65 5.35 -17.81 -12.65
C GLU A 65 6.66 -17.07 -12.34
N LEU A 66 6.66 -15.75 -12.53
CA LEU A 66 7.85 -14.93 -12.28
C LEU A 66 8.26 -14.95 -10.80
N ARG A 67 7.29 -14.83 -9.89
CA ARG A 67 7.52 -14.95 -8.44
C ARG A 67 8.08 -16.33 -8.08
N ASP A 68 7.47 -17.39 -8.55
CA ASP A 68 7.92 -18.77 -8.33
C ASP A 68 9.36 -18.96 -8.83
N ARG A 69 9.69 -18.48 -10.02
CA ARG A 69 11.05 -18.52 -10.60
C ARG A 69 12.08 -17.82 -9.71
N PHE A 70 11.76 -16.64 -9.18
CA PHE A 70 12.65 -15.91 -8.28
C PHE A 70 12.77 -16.61 -6.92
N GLN A 71 11.66 -17.08 -6.37
CA GLN A 71 11.61 -17.77 -5.09
C GLN A 71 12.42 -19.07 -5.07
N ARG A 72 12.29 -19.91 -6.09
CA ARG A 72 13.11 -21.14 -6.23
C ARG A 72 14.61 -20.87 -6.29
N ARG A 73 15.00 -19.69 -6.74
CA ARG A 73 16.41 -19.29 -6.84
C ARG A 73 16.87 -18.46 -5.64
N HIS A 74 16.06 -18.32 -4.62
CA HIS A 74 16.32 -17.47 -3.44
C HIS A 74 16.70 -16.03 -3.82
N LEU A 75 16.10 -15.48 -4.88
CA LEU A 75 16.33 -14.11 -5.33
C LEU A 75 15.34 -13.15 -4.65
N PRO A 76 15.73 -11.88 -4.43
CA PRO A 76 14.88 -10.89 -3.78
C PRO A 76 13.63 -10.56 -4.59
N ILE A 77 12.50 -10.53 -3.90
CA ILE A 77 11.19 -10.14 -4.42
C ILE A 77 10.61 -9.07 -3.51
N VAL A 78 10.43 -7.88 -4.01
CA VAL A 78 9.78 -6.81 -3.27
C VAL A 78 8.47 -6.39 -3.92
N SER A 79 7.48 -6.13 -3.08
CA SER A 79 6.24 -5.47 -3.44
C SER A 79 6.33 -4.01 -2.97
N VAL A 80 6.05 -3.07 -3.86
CA VAL A 80 6.22 -1.64 -3.59
C VAL A 80 4.97 -0.84 -3.90
N ASP A 81 4.70 0.17 -3.10
CA ASP A 81 3.63 1.13 -3.36
C ASP A 81 3.74 2.36 -2.44
N THR A 82 2.99 3.41 -2.78
CA THR A 82 2.77 4.58 -1.93
C THR A 82 1.48 4.40 -1.12
N LYS A 83 1.59 4.42 0.21
CA LYS A 83 0.42 4.46 1.09
C LYS A 83 -0.25 5.84 0.99
N LYS A 84 -1.55 5.90 1.28
CA LYS A 84 -2.28 7.17 1.41
C LYS A 84 -1.46 8.18 2.20
N ARG A 85 -1.38 9.41 1.70
CA ARG A 85 -0.74 10.54 2.39
C ARG A 85 -1.47 10.86 3.68
N GLU A 86 -0.72 11.23 4.71
CA GLU A 86 -1.28 11.60 6.01
C GLU A 86 -0.90 13.04 6.33
N LEU A 87 -1.87 13.83 6.80
CA LEU A 87 -1.58 15.13 7.40
C LEU A 87 -0.86 14.90 8.73
N VAL A 88 0.20 15.64 8.97
CA VAL A 88 0.94 15.57 10.24
C VAL A 88 0.46 16.69 11.14
N GLY A 89 -0.21 16.32 12.23
CA GLY A 89 -0.84 17.28 13.15
C GLY A 89 -1.87 16.61 14.04
N ASN A 90 -2.56 17.44 14.84
CA ASN A 90 -3.58 16.95 15.76
C ASN A 90 -4.92 16.68 15.04
N PHE A 91 -4.90 15.86 13.99
CA PHE A 91 -6.06 15.48 13.19
C PHE A 91 -6.66 14.16 13.64
N LYS A 92 -7.96 13.97 13.35
CA LYS A 92 -8.65 12.72 13.61
C LYS A 92 -8.06 11.62 12.73
N ASN A 93 -7.55 10.56 13.35
CA ASN A 93 -7.17 9.34 12.64
C ASN A 93 -8.26 8.28 12.81
N THR A 94 -8.50 7.52 11.74
CA THR A 94 -9.53 6.47 11.72
C THR A 94 -9.19 5.35 12.70
N GLY A 95 -10.22 4.81 13.35
CA GLY A 95 -10.10 3.69 14.30
C GLY A 95 -10.48 4.08 15.72
N GLN A 96 -10.34 3.13 16.63
CA GLN A 96 -10.69 3.26 18.05
C GLN A 96 -9.60 2.60 18.90
N ARG A 97 -9.42 3.11 20.11
CA ARG A 97 -8.52 2.55 21.11
C ARG A 97 -9.11 2.71 22.50
N TRP A 98 -8.66 1.87 23.40
CA TRP A 98 -9.08 1.98 24.80
C TRP A 98 -8.33 3.11 25.49
N GLU A 99 -9.03 4.17 25.91
CA GLU A 99 -8.53 5.31 26.67
C GLU A 99 -9.56 5.71 27.74
N CYS A 100 -9.06 6.30 28.83
CA CYS A 100 -9.94 6.77 29.93
C CYS A 100 -10.78 7.99 29.51
N ARG A 101 -10.27 8.80 28.58
CA ARG A 101 -10.94 10.01 28.06
C ARG A 101 -10.68 10.14 26.57
N PRO A 102 -11.65 10.63 25.77
CA PRO A 102 -11.42 10.88 24.35
C PRO A 102 -10.36 11.97 24.17
N ARG A 103 -9.51 11.80 23.17
CA ARG A 103 -8.59 12.87 22.75
C ARG A 103 -9.33 13.89 21.91
N HIS A 104 -9.13 15.16 22.25
CA HIS A 104 -9.60 16.25 21.44
C HIS A 104 -8.63 16.51 20.29
N VAL A 105 -9.17 16.55 19.08
CA VAL A 105 -8.46 16.83 17.83
C VAL A 105 -9.11 18.02 17.15
N PHE A 106 -8.48 18.55 16.11
CA PHE A 106 -9.08 19.60 15.31
C PHE A 106 -10.42 19.13 14.72
N ASP A 107 -11.38 20.05 14.65
CA ASP A 107 -12.73 19.80 14.11
C ASP A 107 -12.73 19.66 12.59
N HIS A 108 -11.71 20.19 11.90
CA HIS A 108 -11.51 20.13 10.46
C HIS A 108 -10.09 19.71 10.09
N ASP A 109 -9.96 19.01 8.96
CA ASP A 109 -8.66 18.55 8.44
C ASP A 109 -8.07 19.56 7.44
N PHE A 110 -7.88 20.83 7.87
CA PHE A 110 -7.26 21.84 7.01
C PHE A 110 -5.75 21.62 6.92
N ARG A 111 -5.23 21.62 5.69
CA ARG A 111 -3.79 21.47 5.45
C ARG A 111 -2.96 22.59 6.07
N THR A 112 -3.52 23.78 6.20
CA THR A 112 -2.90 24.95 6.84
C THR A 112 -2.57 24.71 8.30
N ASP A 113 -3.31 23.84 8.99
CA ASP A 113 -3.14 23.53 10.40
C ASP A 113 -2.18 22.37 10.63
N SER A 114 -1.69 21.76 9.54
CA SER A 114 -0.69 20.71 9.61
C SER A 114 0.74 21.25 9.67
N ILE A 115 1.61 20.55 10.37
CA ILE A 115 3.06 20.81 10.33
C ILE A 115 3.71 20.29 9.03
N GLY A 116 2.95 19.56 8.22
CA GLY A 116 3.37 19.02 6.94
C GLY A 116 2.53 17.81 6.50
N VAL A 117 2.96 17.21 5.41
CA VAL A 117 2.33 16.00 4.85
C VAL A 117 3.35 14.86 4.86
N ALA A 118 3.00 13.76 5.45
CA ALA A 118 3.76 12.52 5.32
C ALA A 118 3.36 11.79 4.04
N ILE A 119 4.34 11.40 3.24
CA ILE A 119 4.19 10.63 2.02
C ILE A 119 4.86 9.27 2.25
N PRO A 120 4.12 8.27 2.73
CA PRO A 120 4.72 7.00 3.06
C PRO A 120 4.88 6.13 1.81
N TYR A 121 6.09 5.66 1.57
CA TYR A 121 6.41 4.67 0.55
C TYR A 121 6.86 3.38 1.22
N GLY A 122 6.28 2.27 0.81
CA GLY A 122 6.60 0.95 1.34
C GLY A 122 7.43 0.13 0.37
N VAL A 123 8.36 -0.63 0.92
CA VAL A 123 9.06 -1.72 0.25
C VAL A 123 8.86 -2.96 1.11
N TYR A 124 8.07 -3.91 0.64
CA TYR A 124 7.78 -5.14 1.35
C TYR A 124 8.53 -6.31 0.72
N ASP A 125 9.47 -6.87 1.44
CA ASP A 125 10.17 -8.10 1.07
C ASP A 125 9.22 -9.29 1.26
N VAL A 126 8.79 -9.85 0.13
CA VAL A 126 7.76 -10.91 0.09
C VAL A 126 8.29 -12.23 0.66
N THR A 127 9.59 -12.49 0.49
CA THR A 127 10.22 -13.74 0.92
C THR A 127 10.48 -13.74 2.42
N GLU A 128 11.02 -12.63 2.93
CA GLU A 128 11.46 -12.52 4.32
C GLU A 128 10.37 -11.95 5.26
N ASN A 129 9.19 -11.60 4.73
CA ASN A 129 8.10 -10.97 5.48
C ASN A 129 8.59 -9.73 6.28
N ARG A 130 9.29 -8.81 5.59
CA ARG A 130 9.84 -7.60 6.20
C ARG A 130 9.44 -6.38 5.41
N GLY A 131 9.18 -5.29 6.12
CA GLY A 131 8.82 -4.00 5.53
C GLY A 131 9.88 -2.93 5.78
N ALA A 132 10.21 -2.16 4.74
CA ALA A 132 10.85 -0.87 4.90
C ALA A 132 9.83 0.23 4.57
N PHE A 133 9.67 1.18 5.48
CA PHE A 133 8.68 2.25 5.40
C PHE A 133 9.38 3.60 5.36
N VAL A 134 9.47 4.17 4.17
CA VAL A 134 10.13 5.46 3.93
C VAL A 134 9.08 6.57 3.93
N VAL A 135 9.22 7.53 4.81
CA VAL A 135 8.31 8.68 4.91
C VAL A 135 8.96 9.90 4.27
N GLY A 136 8.48 10.29 3.10
CA GLY A 136 8.86 11.53 2.43
C GLY A 136 8.09 12.73 2.98
N VAL A 137 8.67 13.91 2.85
CA VAL A 137 8.08 15.18 3.32
C VAL A 137 7.76 16.16 2.18
N SER A 138 8.03 15.78 0.92
CA SER A 138 7.87 16.67 -0.24
C SER A 138 6.80 16.17 -1.21
N HIS A 139 7.15 15.35 -2.18
CA HIS A 139 6.24 14.86 -3.21
C HIS A 139 6.44 13.37 -3.48
N ASP A 140 5.35 12.71 -3.87
CA ASP A 140 5.35 11.35 -4.39
C ASP A 140 5.75 11.40 -5.87
N THR A 141 7.03 11.15 -6.12
CA THR A 141 7.63 11.20 -7.46
C THR A 141 8.37 9.90 -7.79
N PRO A 142 8.63 9.59 -9.06
CA PRO A 142 9.43 8.45 -9.45
C PRO A 142 10.83 8.42 -8.81
N ALA A 143 11.46 9.58 -8.65
CA ALA A 143 12.74 9.71 -7.99
C ALA A 143 12.69 9.35 -6.50
N PHE A 144 11.64 9.76 -5.79
CA PHE A 144 11.39 9.37 -4.40
C PHE A 144 11.17 7.85 -4.28
N ALA A 145 10.31 7.29 -5.15
CA ALA A 145 10.01 5.86 -5.15
C ALA A 145 11.26 5.00 -5.41
N ALA A 146 12.05 5.33 -6.44
CA ALA A 146 13.30 4.64 -6.74
C ALA A 146 14.30 4.77 -5.60
N HIS A 147 14.39 5.98 -4.98
CA HIS A 147 15.24 6.19 -3.82
C HIS A 147 14.85 5.32 -2.63
N ALA A 148 13.56 5.20 -2.34
CA ALA A 148 13.08 4.37 -1.23
C ALA A 148 13.49 2.90 -1.41
N ILE A 149 13.41 2.37 -2.64
CA ILE A 149 13.87 1.01 -2.95
C ILE A 149 15.39 0.89 -2.87
N ALA A 150 16.13 1.88 -3.38
CA ALA A 150 17.59 1.91 -3.28
C ALA A 150 18.07 2.00 -1.82
N HIS A 151 17.36 2.76 -0.98
CA HIS A 151 17.60 2.83 0.46
C HIS A 151 17.41 1.46 1.11
N TRP A 152 16.27 0.79 0.86
CA TRP A 152 16.03 -0.57 1.34
C TRP A 152 17.12 -1.54 0.89
N TRP A 153 17.51 -1.51 -0.39
CA TRP A 153 18.56 -2.38 -0.90
C TRP A 153 19.89 -2.17 -0.17
N ARG A 154 20.30 -0.93 0.02
CA ARG A 154 21.55 -0.58 0.71
C ARG A 154 21.53 -1.01 2.18
N GLN A 155 20.42 -0.80 2.89
CA GLN A 155 20.33 -1.06 4.32
C GLN A 155 20.12 -2.53 4.65
N GLU A 156 19.34 -3.23 3.84
CA GLU A 156 18.87 -4.57 4.16
C GLU A 156 19.08 -5.59 3.04
N GLY A 157 18.61 -5.27 1.83
CA GLY A 157 18.55 -6.21 0.72
C GLY A 157 19.92 -6.78 0.34
N SER A 158 20.94 -5.93 0.20
CA SER A 158 22.30 -6.35 -0.18
C SER A 158 22.95 -7.33 0.81
N ARG A 159 22.62 -7.20 2.09
CA ARG A 159 23.14 -8.13 3.12
C ARG A 159 22.39 -9.45 3.14
N ARG A 160 21.06 -9.41 3.00
CA ARG A 160 20.23 -10.64 3.02
C ARG A 160 20.41 -11.47 1.76
N TYR A 161 20.51 -10.80 0.65
CA TYR A 161 20.66 -11.43 -0.67
C TYR A 161 22.09 -11.25 -1.19
N SER A 162 23.06 -11.53 -0.33
CA SER A 162 24.49 -11.36 -0.67
C SER A 162 24.84 -12.07 -1.98
N GLY A 163 25.50 -11.33 -2.87
CA GLY A 163 25.86 -11.82 -4.21
C GLY A 163 24.74 -11.82 -5.24
N SER A 164 23.49 -11.48 -4.87
CA SER A 164 22.42 -11.37 -5.85
C SER A 164 22.68 -10.23 -6.82
N ARG A 165 22.52 -10.53 -8.11
CA ARG A 165 22.59 -9.57 -9.23
C ARG A 165 21.20 -9.31 -9.83
N LYS A 166 20.14 -9.79 -9.21
CA LYS A 166 18.77 -9.68 -9.72
C LYS A 166 17.84 -9.24 -8.61
N LEU A 167 16.86 -8.40 -8.96
CA LEU A 167 15.79 -7.95 -8.07
C LEU A 167 14.47 -7.99 -8.84
N LEU A 168 13.42 -8.55 -8.25
CA LEU A 168 12.05 -8.46 -8.77
C LEU A 168 11.29 -7.41 -7.97
N ILE A 169 10.71 -6.44 -8.67
CA ILE A 169 9.82 -5.43 -8.15
C ILE A 169 8.41 -5.70 -8.66
N LEU A 170 7.47 -5.88 -7.74
CA LEU A 170 6.04 -5.98 -7.99
C LEU A 170 5.41 -4.63 -7.65
N ALA A 171 4.77 -3.97 -8.60
CA ALA A 171 4.22 -2.63 -8.43
C ALA A 171 2.83 -2.50 -9.07
N ASP A 172 2.07 -1.49 -8.70
CA ASP A 172 0.85 -1.12 -9.41
C ASP A 172 1.16 -0.40 -10.73
N THR A 173 0.19 -0.36 -11.65
CA THR A 173 0.36 0.31 -12.97
C THR A 173 0.32 1.83 -12.92
N GLY A 174 -0.09 2.42 -11.80
CA GLY A 174 -0.29 3.87 -11.63
C GLY A 174 0.67 4.50 -10.62
N GLY A 175 0.49 5.81 -10.40
CA GLY A 175 1.27 6.57 -9.43
C GLY A 175 2.73 6.80 -9.83
N SER A 176 3.59 6.99 -8.84
CA SER A 176 5.03 7.20 -9.01
C SER A 176 5.74 6.00 -9.65
N ASN A 177 5.17 4.80 -9.51
CA ASN A 177 5.67 3.53 -10.05
C ASN A 177 5.06 3.18 -11.42
N GLY A 178 4.33 4.08 -12.06
CA GLY A 178 3.52 3.79 -13.23
C GLY A 178 4.28 3.13 -14.37
N CYS A 179 3.71 2.08 -14.97
CA CYS A 179 4.33 1.32 -16.06
C CYS A 179 4.66 2.16 -17.31
N ARG A 180 3.90 3.25 -17.56
CA ARG A 180 4.13 4.20 -18.66
C ARG A 180 5.09 5.32 -18.30
N CYS A 181 5.53 5.41 -17.04
CA CYS A 181 6.36 6.51 -16.56
C CYS A 181 7.82 6.32 -16.96
N HIS A 182 8.31 7.11 -17.90
CA HIS A 182 9.72 7.07 -18.32
C HIS A 182 10.66 7.49 -17.17
N ALA A 183 10.28 8.50 -16.39
CA ALA A 183 11.07 8.93 -15.25
C ALA A 183 11.27 7.79 -14.21
N TRP A 184 10.24 6.96 -13.98
CA TRP A 184 10.38 5.77 -13.14
C TRP A 184 11.46 4.81 -13.66
N LYS A 185 11.47 4.54 -14.97
CA LYS A 185 12.44 3.63 -15.59
C LYS A 185 13.86 4.16 -15.54
N THR A 186 14.05 5.47 -15.81
CA THR A 186 15.37 6.10 -15.75
C THR A 186 15.90 6.23 -14.32
N GLU A 187 15.02 6.48 -13.34
CA GLU A 187 15.39 6.49 -11.93
C GLU A 187 15.80 5.11 -11.43
N LEU A 188 15.09 4.04 -11.83
CA LEU A 188 15.50 2.67 -11.54
C LEU A 188 16.84 2.31 -12.20
N GLN A 189 17.09 2.78 -13.43
CA GLN A 189 18.38 2.60 -14.10
C GLN A 189 19.52 3.20 -13.27
N SER A 190 19.37 4.44 -12.88
CA SER A 190 20.41 5.20 -12.19
C SER A 190 20.59 4.77 -10.74
N GLN A 191 19.48 4.72 -9.96
CA GLN A 191 19.55 4.55 -8.50
C GLN A 191 19.65 3.08 -8.05
N LEU A 192 19.24 2.12 -8.89
CA LEU A 192 19.33 0.70 -8.57
C LEU A 192 20.23 -0.07 -9.53
N ALA A 193 19.88 -0.13 -10.82
CA ALA A 193 20.57 -1.01 -11.76
C ALA A 193 22.07 -0.66 -11.84
N ASN A 194 22.41 0.60 -12.09
CA ASN A 194 23.80 1.04 -12.18
C ASN A 194 24.49 1.09 -10.81
N SER A 195 23.82 1.65 -9.79
CA SER A 195 24.42 1.85 -8.47
C SER A 195 24.78 0.56 -7.75
N PHE A 196 24.10 -0.54 -8.03
CA PHE A 196 24.31 -1.82 -7.36
C PHE A 196 24.61 -2.98 -8.32
N ALA A 197 24.81 -2.73 -9.60
CA ALA A 197 24.99 -3.72 -10.65
C ALA A 197 23.88 -4.80 -10.65
N LEU A 198 22.62 -4.36 -10.54
CA LEU A 198 21.43 -5.20 -10.47
C LEU A 198 20.68 -5.23 -11.80
N ALA A 199 20.30 -6.40 -12.27
CA ALA A 199 19.23 -6.56 -13.24
C ALA A 199 17.89 -6.43 -12.49
N VAL A 200 17.21 -5.29 -12.68
CA VAL A 200 15.95 -4.95 -12.01
C VAL A 200 14.78 -5.34 -12.89
N THR A 201 14.12 -6.44 -12.55
CA THR A 201 12.88 -6.87 -13.21
C THR A 201 11.69 -6.20 -12.55
N VAL A 202 10.85 -5.55 -13.33
CA VAL A 202 9.60 -4.93 -12.87
C VAL A 202 8.43 -5.64 -13.52
N ALA A 203 7.45 -6.02 -12.70
CA ALA A 203 6.20 -6.58 -13.16
C ALA A 203 5.03 -5.89 -12.46
N HIS A 204 4.11 -5.34 -13.26
CA HIS A 204 3.01 -4.55 -12.74
C HIS A 204 1.73 -5.39 -12.59
N TYR A 205 1.01 -5.16 -11.49
CA TYR A 205 -0.34 -5.70 -11.33
C TYR A 205 -1.28 -5.04 -12.34
N PRO A 206 -2.27 -5.76 -12.87
CA PRO A 206 -3.27 -5.17 -13.76
C PRO A 206 -3.99 -3.99 -13.11
N THR A 207 -4.45 -3.03 -13.91
CA THR A 207 -5.22 -1.88 -13.42
C THR A 207 -6.42 -2.33 -12.57
N GLY A 208 -6.62 -1.69 -11.41
CA GLY A 208 -7.67 -2.05 -10.45
C GLY A 208 -7.41 -3.35 -9.69
N ALA A 209 -6.17 -3.82 -9.67
CA ALA A 209 -5.75 -5.03 -8.98
C ALA A 209 -4.90 -4.76 -7.71
N SER A 210 -4.88 -3.54 -7.19
CA SER A 210 -4.10 -3.16 -6.00
C SER A 210 -4.34 -4.08 -4.79
N LYS A 211 -5.58 -4.56 -4.61
CA LYS A 211 -5.88 -5.52 -3.54
C LYS A 211 -5.11 -6.85 -3.62
N TRP A 212 -4.50 -7.19 -4.75
CA TRP A 212 -3.62 -8.37 -4.90
C TRP A 212 -2.14 -8.03 -4.70
N ASN A 213 -1.81 -6.73 -4.62
CA ASN A 213 -0.45 -6.30 -4.29
C ASN A 213 -0.16 -6.65 -2.82
N PRO A 214 0.82 -7.54 -2.52
CA PRO A 214 1.07 -8.02 -1.15
C PRO A 214 1.29 -6.91 -0.13
N ILE A 215 1.90 -5.81 -0.53
CA ILE A 215 2.23 -4.70 0.37
C ILE A 215 0.99 -4.10 1.06
N GLU A 216 -0.16 -4.06 0.36
CA GLU A 216 -1.40 -3.51 0.88
C GLU A 216 -1.89 -4.28 2.12
N HIS A 217 -1.85 -5.61 2.05
CA HIS A 217 -2.37 -6.49 3.10
C HIS A 217 -1.32 -6.90 4.13
N ARG A 218 -0.06 -6.96 3.71
CA ARG A 218 1.01 -7.48 4.57
C ARG A 218 1.76 -6.39 5.33
N LEU A 219 1.76 -5.15 4.82
CA LEU A 219 2.47 -4.05 5.43
C LEU A 219 1.54 -2.88 5.78
N PHE A 220 0.86 -2.30 4.79
CA PHE A 220 0.10 -1.07 5.00
C PHE A 220 -1.11 -1.24 5.92
N SER A 221 -1.83 -2.36 5.81
CA SER A 221 -2.94 -2.65 6.72
C SER A 221 -2.46 -2.83 8.17
N GLU A 222 -1.31 -3.47 8.38
CA GLU A 222 -0.76 -3.70 9.72
C GLU A 222 -0.29 -2.40 10.37
N ILE A 223 0.40 -1.54 9.60
CA ILE A 223 0.78 -0.21 10.06
C ILE A 223 -0.48 0.61 10.39
N SER A 224 -1.51 0.57 9.53
CA SER A 224 -2.76 1.29 9.76
C SER A 224 -3.50 0.82 11.01
N ARG A 225 -3.46 -0.46 11.33
CA ARG A 225 -4.01 -1.00 12.59
C ARG A 225 -3.22 -0.51 13.80
N ASN A 226 -1.88 -0.45 13.69
CA ASN A 226 -1.03 -0.08 14.81
C ASN A 226 -1.21 1.38 15.24
N TRP A 227 -1.49 2.29 14.31
CA TRP A 227 -1.72 3.71 14.61
C TRP A 227 -3.21 4.11 14.63
N ALA A 228 -4.14 3.13 14.54
CA ALA A 228 -5.56 3.40 14.50
C ALA A 228 -6.03 4.19 15.74
N GLY A 229 -6.84 5.24 15.52
CA GLY A 229 -7.36 6.10 16.58
C GLY A 229 -6.34 7.03 17.25
N GLU A 230 -5.10 7.09 16.79
CA GLU A 230 -4.07 7.97 17.34
C GLU A 230 -3.77 9.12 16.38
N PRO A 231 -3.86 10.40 16.81
CA PRO A 231 -3.43 11.53 15.99
C PRO A 231 -1.96 11.42 15.60
N LEU A 232 -1.67 11.58 14.32
CA LEU A 232 -0.31 11.53 13.77
C LEU A 232 0.33 12.93 13.84
N ASP A 233 0.57 13.40 15.04
CA ASP A 233 0.97 14.79 15.34
C ASP A 233 2.44 15.11 15.04
N SER A 234 3.25 14.11 14.70
CA SER A 234 4.66 14.31 14.34
C SER A 234 5.18 13.19 13.42
N TYR A 235 6.17 13.52 12.58
CA TYR A 235 6.87 12.52 11.77
C TYR A 235 7.51 11.43 12.61
N GLN A 236 8.05 11.78 13.78
CA GLN A 236 8.66 10.81 14.69
C GLN A 236 7.65 9.78 15.19
N LYS A 237 6.43 10.23 15.50
CA LYS A 237 5.34 9.34 15.92
C LYS A 237 4.95 8.36 14.80
N ILE A 238 4.84 8.84 13.55
CA ILE A 238 4.60 7.99 12.38
C ILE A 238 5.68 6.91 12.26
N LEU A 239 6.95 7.29 12.37
CA LEU A 239 8.07 6.34 12.31
C LEU A 239 8.03 5.33 13.45
N ASN A 240 7.69 5.77 14.66
CA ASN A 240 7.61 4.89 15.84
C ASN A 240 6.51 3.86 15.68
N PHE A 241 5.32 4.26 15.20
CA PHE A 241 4.25 3.31 14.89
C PHE A 241 4.66 2.33 13.80
N ALA A 242 5.31 2.78 12.74
CA ALA A 242 5.80 1.87 11.71
C ALA A 242 6.80 0.86 12.29
N ARG A 243 7.79 1.30 13.06
CA ARG A 243 8.83 0.43 13.66
C ARG A 243 8.29 -0.56 14.69
N THR A 244 7.22 -0.19 15.40
CA THR A 244 6.58 -1.06 16.40
C THR A 244 5.54 -2.00 15.82
N THR A 245 5.26 -1.90 14.52
CA THR A 245 4.31 -2.78 13.84
C THR A 245 4.87 -4.20 13.76
N LYS A 246 4.13 -5.14 14.35
CA LYS A 246 4.45 -6.56 14.38
C LYS A 246 3.18 -7.38 14.14
N THR A 247 3.34 -8.58 13.60
CA THR A 247 2.25 -9.54 13.42
C THR A 247 2.62 -10.89 14.02
N GLN A 248 1.61 -11.72 14.25
CA GLN A 248 1.84 -13.12 14.67
C GLN A 248 2.64 -13.92 13.63
N THR A 249 2.56 -13.51 12.36
CA THR A 249 3.31 -14.13 11.25
C THR A 249 4.76 -13.64 11.15
N GLY A 250 5.23 -12.84 12.11
CA GLY A 250 6.62 -12.42 12.20
C GLY A 250 7.02 -11.20 11.39
N LEU A 251 6.06 -10.37 10.90
CA LEU A 251 6.38 -9.10 10.23
C LEU A 251 7.29 -8.23 11.11
N GLN A 252 8.34 -7.71 10.53
CA GLN A 252 9.21 -6.69 11.12
C GLN A 252 9.30 -5.50 10.17
N VAL A 253 9.23 -4.29 10.72
CA VAL A 253 9.22 -3.06 9.93
C VAL A 253 10.36 -2.14 10.36
N THR A 254 11.16 -1.71 9.40
CA THR A 254 12.08 -0.58 9.54
C THR A 254 11.42 0.69 9.02
N ALA A 255 11.74 1.84 9.60
CA ALA A 255 11.18 3.11 9.13
C ALA A 255 12.24 4.20 9.10
N TYR A 256 12.19 5.00 8.03
CA TYR A 256 13.13 6.08 7.75
C TYR A 256 12.39 7.35 7.31
N LEU A 257 12.85 8.53 7.78
CA LEU A 257 12.35 9.84 7.35
C LEU A 257 13.26 10.41 6.27
N ASP A 258 12.71 10.59 5.08
CA ASP A 258 13.40 11.24 3.98
C ASP A 258 12.99 12.72 3.88
N ARG A 259 13.89 13.62 4.24
CA ARG A 259 13.68 15.07 4.23
C ARG A 259 14.07 15.74 2.92
N ARG A 260 14.50 14.98 1.90
CA ARG A 260 14.88 15.54 0.61
C ARG A 260 13.68 16.09 -0.14
N TYR A 261 13.97 17.10 -0.92
CA TYR A 261 12.96 17.66 -1.82
C TYR A 261 13.01 16.94 -3.17
N TYR A 262 11.86 16.46 -3.62
CA TYR A 262 11.68 15.77 -4.90
C TYR A 262 10.74 16.60 -5.78
N PRO A 263 11.23 17.37 -6.75
CA PRO A 263 10.40 18.22 -7.59
C PRO A 263 9.46 17.39 -8.46
N CYS A 264 8.21 17.89 -8.61
CA CYS A 264 7.24 17.30 -9.51
C CYS A 264 7.49 17.64 -10.97
N GLY A 265 6.97 16.81 -11.88
CA GLY A 265 6.93 17.13 -13.32
C GLY A 265 8.26 17.01 -14.05
N LEU A 266 9.31 16.51 -13.40
CA LEU A 266 10.59 16.26 -14.08
C LEU A 266 10.43 15.18 -15.15
N LYS A 267 10.90 15.48 -16.35
CA LYS A 267 10.98 14.54 -17.47
C LYS A 267 12.43 14.12 -17.67
N PRO A 268 12.69 12.85 -18.00
CA PRO A 268 14.03 12.42 -18.37
C PRO A 268 14.55 13.19 -19.59
N SER A 269 15.85 13.46 -19.61
CA SER A 269 16.49 14.01 -20.79
C SER A 269 16.55 12.99 -21.94
N PRO A 270 16.73 13.44 -23.21
CA PRO A 270 16.95 12.53 -24.32
C PRO A 270 18.11 11.55 -24.07
N ASP A 271 19.20 12.01 -23.46
CA ASP A 271 20.37 11.18 -23.16
C ASP A 271 20.05 10.10 -22.10
N GLN A 272 19.29 10.46 -21.07
CA GLN A 272 18.82 9.48 -20.08
C GLN A 272 17.92 8.41 -20.70
N LEU A 273 17.06 8.78 -21.67
CA LEU A 273 16.24 7.83 -22.39
C LEU A 273 17.06 6.95 -23.33
N ALA A 274 18.01 7.52 -24.05
CA ALA A 274 18.90 6.78 -24.96
C ALA A 274 19.81 5.79 -24.21
N SER A 275 20.21 6.15 -22.99
CA SER A 275 21.06 5.31 -22.14
C SER A 275 20.31 4.21 -21.39
N LEU A 276 18.96 4.18 -21.44
CA LEU A 276 18.15 3.21 -20.72
C LEU A 276 18.33 1.78 -21.27
N ARG A 277 18.82 0.86 -20.44
CA ARG A 277 19.03 -0.56 -20.78
C ARG A 277 17.79 -1.40 -20.50
N LEU A 278 16.69 -1.02 -21.15
CA LEU A 278 15.36 -1.63 -20.98
C LEU A 278 15.19 -2.83 -21.91
N GLN A 279 14.85 -3.95 -21.33
CA GLN A 279 14.48 -5.19 -22.06
C GLN A 279 13.02 -5.52 -21.73
N HIS A 280 12.15 -5.40 -22.70
CA HIS A 280 10.75 -5.82 -22.57
C HIS A 280 10.65 -7.36 -22.55
N HIS A 281 9.65 -7.86 -21.82
CA HIS A 281 9.32 -9.30 -21.82
C HIS A 281 8.28 -9.61 -22.90
N ASP A 282 8.20 -10.87 -23.33
CA ASP A 282 7.25 -11.28 -24.36
C ASP A 282 5.79 -11.17 -23.92
N THR A 283 5.54 -11.42 -22.63
CA THR A 283 4.20 -11.31 -22.03
C THR A 283 3.94 -9.87 -21.60
N LEU A 284 2.99 -9.19 -22.25
CA LEU A 284 2.53 -7.84 -21.93
C LEU A 284 3.71 -6.88 -21.66
N PRO A 285 4.49 -6.55 -22.69
CA PRO A 285 5.77 -5.85 -22.59
C PRO A 285 5.67 -4.48 -21.94
N GLU A 286 4.51 -3.83 -22.00
CA GLU A 286 4.25 -2.56 -21.33
C GLU A 286 4.18 -2.67 -19.80
N TRP A 287 3.89 -3.88 -19.27
CA TRP A 287 3.77 -4.14 -17.83
C TRP A 287 4.95 -4.90 -17.26
N ASN A 288 5.73 -5.59 -18.14
CA ASN A 288 6.80 -6.48 -17.72
C ASN A 288 8.09 -6.17 -18.47
N TYR A 289 9.12 -5.81 -17.73
CA TYR A 289 10.41 -5.46 -18.30
C TYR A 289 11.56 -5.67 -17.30
N THR A 290 12.77 -5.75 -17.82
CA THR A 290 14.00 -5.78 -17.02
C THR A 290 14.88 -4.59 -17.40
N ILE A 291 15.41 -3.90 -16.42
CA ILE A 291 16.40 -2.84 -16.56
C ILE A 291 17.76 -3.43 -16.18
N ASN A 292 18.66 -3.52 -17.14
CA ASN A 292 19.98 -4.07 -16.92
C ASN A 292 21.00 -2.96 -16.54
N PRO A 293 22.01 -3.26 -15.71
CA PRO A 293 23.04 -2.29 -15.40
C PRO A 293 23.83 -1.90 -16.66
N GLN A 294 24.29 -0.68 -16.72
CA GLN A 294 25.30 -0.23 -17.68
C GLN A 294 26.66 -0.70 -17.17
N LEU A 295 27.39 -1.40 -18.01
CA LEU A 295 28.77 -1.83 -17.73
C LEU A 295 29.74 -0.68 -17.99
#